data_a866dd9475204bb3bb89ea1380029cbe
#
_entry.id   a866dd9475204bb3bb89ea1380029cbe
#
_cell.length_a   1.000
_cell.length_b   1.000
_cell.length_c   1.000
_cell.angle_alpha   90.00
_cell.angle_beta   90.00
_cell.angle_gamma   90.00
#
_symmetry.space_group_name_H-M   'P 1'
#
loop_
_entity.id
_entity.type
_entity.pdbx_description
1 polymer ?
#
loop_
_entity_poly.entity_id
_entity_poly.type
_entity_poly.pdbx_seq_one_letter_code
_entity_poly.pdbx_strand_id
1 'polypeptide(L)'
;MTLSWPLPENDPWSTPFAELLMHKLELQPGDSVLDIAAGGGVPAFHLAEQVGPEGSVLAVDIHHGQVLRSRSIQGQNMPWLQFEVGDMRFLPPTLPRFNRITGNLSFMFFRPNRFEALSNLVQFLKPGGQLVLTFPSMGTFDSLWILVDEEMKRRNLEKERKALNEYIEERPSANHAKQWLEELGLERVEVTEWPLEIFTRS
;
A
#
# COMPACT_ATOMS: atom_id res chain seq x y z
N MET A 1 -1.87 -5.22 18.85
CA MET A 1 -1.24 -6.48 18.42
C MET A 1 0.21 -6.19 18.12
N THR A 2 1.13 -6.85 18.76
CA THR A 2 2.55 -6.76 18.40
C THR A 2 2.76 -7.71 17.24
N LEU A 3 3.23 -7.19 16.12
CA LEU A 3 3.54 -7.97 14.94
C LEU A 3 4.67 -8.95 15.28
N SER A 4 4.48 -10.24 15.07
CA SER A 4 5.38 -11.31 15.53
C SER A 4 6.54 -11.64 14.58
N TRP A 5 6.45 -11.19 13.34
CA TRP A 5 7.48 -11.43 12.34
C TRP A 5 8.62 -10.42 12.43
N PRO A 6 9.86 -10.85 12.11
CA PRO A 6 10.96 -9.91 12.02
C PRO A 6 10.70 -8.95 10.86
N LEU A 7 9.94 -7.91 11.16
CA LEU A 7 9.91 -6.74 10.31
C LEU A 7 11.36 -6.32 10.06
N PRO A 8 11.68 -5.71 8.92
CA PRO A 8 12.98 -5.09 8.75
C PRO A 8 13.22 -4.24 9.98
N GLU A 9 14.21 -4.61 10.79
CA GLU A 9 14.56 -3.87 12.00
C GLU A 9 14.61 -2.39 11.61
N ASN A 10 13.74 -1.59 12.24
CA ASN A 10 13.63 -0.15 12.04
C ASN A 10 13.00 0.32 10.71
N ASP A 11 11.83 -0.18 10.33
CA ASP A 11 10.99 0.56 9.39
C ASP A 11 9.94 1.40 10.12
N PRO A 12 10.32 2.60 10.62
CA PRO A 12 9.39 3.49 11.32
C PRO A 12 8.35 4.09 10.37
N TRP A 13 8.53 3.88 9.06
CA TRP A 13 7.68 4.43 8.02
C TRP A 13 6.52 3.50 7.66
N SER A 14 6.78 2.27 7.25
CA SER A 14 5.71 1.39 6.76
C SER A 14 4.92 0.69 7.86
N THR A 15 5.55 0.41 9.01
CA THR A 15 4.92 -0.32 10.10
C THR A 15 3.68 0.36 10.68
N PRO A 16 3.68 1.66 11.03
CA PRO A 16 2.48 2.30 11.56
C PRO A 16 1.29 2.29 10.60
N PHE A 17 1.57 2.44 9.30
CA PHE A 17 0.52 2.36 8.28
C PHE A 17 -0.01 0.94 8.10
N ALA A 18 0.86 -0.06 8.19
CA ALA A 18 0.44 -1.46 8.16
C ALA A 18 -0.44 -1.83 9.37
N GLU A 19 -0.13 -1.30 10.56
CA GLU A 19 -0.96 -1.48 11.75
C GLU A 19 -2.35 -0.87 11.56
N LEU A 20 -2.44 0.34 11.01
CA LEU A 20 -3.71 0.99 10.68
C LEU A 20 -4.50 0.18 9.64
N LEU A 21 -3.83 -0.30 8.60
CA LEU A 21 -4.44 -1.15 7.57
C LEU A 21 -5.01 -2.43 8.19
N MET A 22 -4.21 -3.14 8.97
CA MET A 22 -4.63 -4.38 9.64
C MET A 22 -5.79 -4.16 10.62
N HIS A 23 -5.83 -3.01 11.30
CA HIS A 23 -6.94 -2.66 12.19
C HIS A 23 -8.27 -2.46 11.46
N LYS A 24 -8.24 -1.96 10.22
CA LYS A 24 -9.42 -1.73 9.38
C LYS A 24 -9.85 -2.94 8.57
N LEU A 25 -8.97 -3.91 8.42
CA LEU A 25 -9.19 -5.09 7.60
C LEU A 25 -10.01 -6.14 8.36
N GLU A 26 -11.16 -6.51 7.82
CA GLU A 26 -12.04 -7.58 8.36
C GLU A 26 -11.57 -8.97 7.88
N LEU A 27 -10.29 -9.28 8.16
CA LEU A 27 -9.66 -10.52 7.70
C LEU A 27 -10.16 -11.74 8.48
N GLN A 28 -10.45 -12.82 7.75
CA GLN A 28 -10.90 -14.08 8.32
C GLN A 28 -9.92 -15.22 7.99
N PRO A 29 -9.77 -16.24 8.86
CA PRO A 29 -9.10 -17.48 8.50
C PRO A 29 -9.71 -18.07 7.23
N GLY A 30 -8.84 -18.51 6.31
CA GLY A 30 -9.26 -19.04 5.01
C GLY A 30 -9.48 -18.00 3.92
N ASP A 31 -9.38 -16.69 4.20
CA ASP A 31 -9.49 -15.67 3.16
C ASP A 31 -8.36 -15.77 2.12
N SER A 32 -8.70 -15.43 0.87
CA SER A 32 -7.73 -15.18 -0.19
C SER A 32 -7.43 -13.68 -0.26
N VAL A 33 -6.16 -13.32 -0.21
CA VAL A 33 -5.70 -11.91 -0.15
C VAL A 33 -4.77 -11.60 -1.30
N LEU A 34 -4.94 -10.43 -1.91
CA LEU A 34 -3.97 -9.81 -2.80
C LEU A 34 -3.37 -8.60 -2.09
N ASP A 35 -2.06 -8.65 -1.82
CA ASP A 35 -1.31 -7.52 -1.24
C ASP A 35 -0.45 -6.87 -2.32
N ILE A 36 -0.76 -5.63 -2.66
CA ILE A 36 -0.09 -4.88 -3.74
C ILE A 36 0.98 -3.95 -3.21
N ALA A 37 2.05 -3.77 -3.98
CA ALA A 37 3.25 -3.02 -3.58
C ALA A 37 3.79 -3.53 -2.23
N ALA A 38 3.87 -4.85 -2.11
CA ALA A 38 4.16 -5.54 -0.85
C ALA A 38 5.56 -5.28 -0.28
N GLY A 39 6.48 -4.74 -1.08
CA GLY A 39 7.82 -4.36 -0.65
C GLY A 39 8.57 -5.46 0.10
N GLY A 40 8.99 -5.17 1.32
CA GLY A 40 9.65 -6.12 2.22
C GLY A 40 8.72 -7.14 2.90
N GLY A 41 7.44 -7.20 2.51
CA GLY A 41 6.47 -8.16 3.05
C GLY A 41 5.67 -7.66 4.25
N VAL A 42 5.58 -6.34 4.43
CA VAL A 42 4.75 -5.70 5.46
C VAL A 42 3.55 -5.02 4.80
N PRO A 43 2.31 -5.53 4.97
CA PRO A 43 1.85 -6.52 5.95
C PRO A 43 1.75 -7.99 5.46
N ALA A 44 2.24 -8.37 4.27
CA ALA A 44 2.00 -9.68 3.68
C ALA A 44 2.23 -10.89 4.63
N PHE A 45 3.29 -10.85 5.43
CA PHE A 45 3.55 -11.91 6.42
C PHE A 45 2.46 -12.01 7.47
N HIS A 46 1.95 -10.87 7.97
CA HIS A 46 0.88 -10.85 8.97
C HIS A 46 -0.46 -11.29 8.40
N LEU A 47 -0.73 -10.91 7.15
CA LEU A 47 -1.89 -11.39 6.41
C LEU A 47 -1.85 -12.92 6.32
N ALA A 48 -0.69 -13.48 5.96
CA ALA A 48 -0.50 -14.92 5.86
C ALA A 48 -0.65 -15.65 7.20
N GLU A 49 -0.15 -15.08 8.31
CA GLU A 49 -0.37 -15.63 9.65
C GLU A 49 -1.86 -15.71 10.00
N GLN A 50 -2.61 -14.64 9.69
CA GLN A 50 -4.03 -14.56 10.08
C GLN A 50 -4.93 -15.42 9.21
N VAL A 51 -4.70 -15.50 7.89
CA VAL A 51 -5.53 -16.36 7.02
C VAL A 51 -5.25 -17.84 7.24
N GLY A 52 -4.03 -18.18 7.68
CA GLY A 52 -3.63 -19.58 7.96
C GLY A 52 -3.55 -20.45 6.70
N PRO A 53 -3.30 -21.77 6.90
CA PRO A 53 -3.04 -22.71 5.81
C PRO A 53 -4.25 -22.97 4.89
N GLU A 54 -5.46 -22.68 5.32
CA GLU A 54 -6.67 -22.81 4.52
C GLU A 54 -6.93 -21.56 3.65
N GLY A 55 -6.18 -20.47 3.89
CA GLY A 55 -6.21 -19.23 3.12
C GLY A 55 -5.09 -19.15 2.09
N SER A 56 -4.97 -17.99 1.48
CA SER A 56 -3.87 -17.69 0.56
C SER A 56 -3.55 -16.20 0.53
N VAL A 57 -2.28 -15.86 0.39
CA VAL A 57 -1.82 -14.49 0.16
C VAL A 57 -0.93 -14.45 -1.08
N LEU A 58 -1.31 -13.62 -2.05
CA LEU A 58 -0.48 -13.25 -3.18
C LEU A 58 0.05 -11.82 -2.95
N ALA A 59 1.33 -11.70 -2.69
CA ALA A 59 2.03 -10.45 -2.47
C ALA A 59 2.78 -10.04 -3.74
N VAL A 60 2.42 -8.90 -4.33
CA VAL A 60 2.97 -8.43 -5.61
C VAL A 60 3.77 -7.15 -5.41
N ASP A 61 4.98 -7.11 -5.94
CA ASP A 61 5.80 -5.89 -5.98
C ASP A 61 6.56 -5.78 -7.30
N ILE A 62 6.73 -4.56 -7.80
CA ILE A 62 7.49 -4.30 -9.02
C ILE A 62 9.00 -4.48 -8.80
N HIS A 63 9.46 -4.38 -7.58
CA HIS A 63 10.86 -4.43 -7.18
C HIS A 63 11.33 -5.88 -7.00
N HIS A 64 11.97 -6.44 -8.01
CA HIS A 64 12.53 -7.80 -8.00
C HIS A 64 13.40 -8.08 -6.75
N GLY A 65 14.25 -7.14 -6.33
CA GLY A 65 15.10 -7.28 -5.14
C GLY A 65 14.31 -7.44 -3.84
N GLN A 66 13.20 -6.72 -3.69
CA GLN A 66 12.32 -6.86 -2.52
C GLN A 66 11.63 -8.23 -2.52
N VAL A 67 11.10 -8.65 -3.65
CA VAL A 67 10.47 -9.97 -3.81
C VAL A 67 11.44 -11.09 -3.45
N LEU A 68 12.68 -11.06 -3.95
CA LEU A 68 13.69 -12.05 -3.62
C LEU A 68 14.03 -12.06 -2.12
N ARG A 69 14.16 -10.87 -1.52
CA ARG A 69 14.40 -10.77 -0.08
C ARG A 69 13.25 -11.36 0.74
N SER A 70 12.01 -11.03 0.40
CA SER A 70 10.83 -11.52 1.10
C SER A 70 10.69 -13.04 0.97
N ARG A 71 10.93 -13.61 -0.21
CA ARG A 71 11.01 -15.05 -0.43
C ARG A 71 12.10 -15.72 0.43
N SER A 72 13.26 -15.07 0.56
CA SER A 72 14.36 -15.58 1.40
C SER A 72 14.01 -15.58 2.89
N ILE A 73 13.30 -14.55 3.37
CA ILE A 73 12.80 -14.46 4.76
C ILE A 73 11.73 -15.53 5.01
N GLN A 74 10.80 -15.71 4.07
CA GLN A 74 9.75 -16.71 4.15
C GLN A 74 10.30 -18.12 4.25
N GLY A 75 11.31 -18.45 3.44
CA GLY A 75 11.88 -19.81 3.35
C GLY A 75 10.81 -20.83 2.95
N GLN A 76 10.67 -21.90 3.75
CA GLN A 76 9.65 -22.95 3.57
C GLN A 76 8.44 -22.77 4.50
N ASN A 77 8.42 -21.70 5.27
CA ASN A 77 7.29 -21.37 6.15
C ASN A 77 6.17 -20.74 5.32
N MET A 78 4.93 -20.97 5.72
CA MET A 78 3.75 -20.38 5.09
C MET A 78 3.68 -20.64 3.57
N PRO A 79 3.53 -21.88 3.10
CA PRO A 79 3.42 -22.18 1.67
C PRO A 79 2.18 -21.56 1.00
N TRP A 80 1.24 -21.04 1.78
CA TRP A 80 0.08 -20.27 1.32
C TRP A 80 0.38 -18.78 1.10
N LEU A 81 1.59 -18.29 1.39
CA LEU A 81 2.08 -16.95 1.03
C LEU A 81 2.97 -17.07 -0.21
N GLN A 82 2.65 -16.31 -1.24
CA GLN A 82 3.44 -16.23 -2.47
C GLN A 82 3.85 -14.80 -2.74
N PHE A 83 5.13 -14.58 -3.06
CA PHE A 83 5.64 -13.29 -3.50
C PHE A 83 5.91 -13.34 -5.00
N GLU A 84 5.35 -12.40 -5.78
CA GLU A 84 5.52 -12.35 -7.23
C GLU A 84 6.01 -10.96 -7.67
N VAL A 85 6.84 -10.94 -8.71
CA VAL A 85 7.25 -9.69 -9.36
C VAL A 85 6.16 -9.28 -10.35
N GLY A 86 5.58 -8.12 -10.15
CA GLY A 86 4.53 -7.61 -11.03
C GLY A 86 4.22 -6.14 -10.79
N ASP A 87 3.68 -5.50 -11.82
CA ASP A 87 3.14 -4.15 -11.70
C ASP A 87 1.66 -4.24 -11.37
N MET A 88 1.28 -3.74 -10.20
CA MET A 88 -0.11 -3.76 -9.72
C MET A 88 -1.10 -3.03 -10.65
N ARG A 89 -0.61 -2.14 -11.52
CA ARG A 89 -1.43 -1.43 -12.51
C ARG A 89 -1.81 -2.31 -13.71
N PHE A 90 -1.07 -3.40 -13.92
CA PHE A 90 -1.18 -4.30 -15.08
C PHE A 90 -1.19 -5.77 -14.67
N LEU A 91 -1.98 -6.10 -13.65
CA LEU A 91 -2.11 -7.48 -13.19
C LEU A 91 -2.75 -8.35 -14.29
N PRO A 92 -2.28 -9.61 -14.46
CA PRO A 92 -2.84 -10.51 -15.45
C PRO A 92 -4.34 -10.76 -15.20
N PRO A 93 -5.19 -10.66 -16.22
CA PRO A 93 -6.64 -10.89 -16.06
C PRO A 93 -6.98 -12.35 -15.72
N THR A 94 -6.00 -13.24 -15.80
CA THR A 94 -6.12 -14.65 -15.39
C THR A 94 -6.01 -14.87 -13.89
N LEU A 95 -5.63 -13.84 -13.10
CA LEU A 95 -5.63 -13.95 -11.65
C LEU A 95 -7.04 -14.21 -11.12
N PRO A 96 -7.15 -15.02 -10.05
CA PRO A 96 -8.44 -15.22 -9.38
C PRO A 96 -8.92 -13.93 -8.71
N ARG A 97 -10.17 -13.91 -8.28
CA ARG A 97 -10.67 -12.85 -7.39
C ARG A 97 -10.38 -13.19 -5.94
N PHE A 98 -10.16 -12.14 -5.13
CA PHE A 98 -9.74 -12.21 -3.75
C PHE A 98 -10.85 -11.75 -2.79
N ASN A 99 -10.85 -12.30 -1.57
CA ASN A 99 -11.72 -11.81 -0.49
C ASN A 99 -11.27 -10.44 0.01
N ARG A 100 -9.95 -10.23 0.04
CA ARG A 100 -9.33 -8.98 0.49
C ARG A 100 -8.29 -8.51 -0.51
N ILE A 101 -8.24 -7.21 -0.71
CA ILE A 101 -7.15 -6.56 -1.43
C ILE A 101 -6.56 -5.52 -0.49
N THR A 102 -5.25 -5.56 -0.30
CA THR A 102 -4.52 -4.65 0.58
C THR A 102 -3.40 -3.94 -0.17
N GLY A 103 -3.03 -2.76 0.30
CA GLY A 103 -1.87 -2.05 -0.23
C GLY A 103 -1.39 -1.00 0.77
N ASN A 104 -0.31 -1.34 1.46
CA ASN A 104 0.28 -0.45 2.45
C ASN A 104 1.20 0.57 1.77
N LEU A 105 0.90 1.86 1.92
CA LEU A 105 1.61 2.95 1.26
C LEU A 105 1.71 2.77 -0.27
N SER A 106 0.69 2.20 -0.88
CA SER A 106 0.69 1.78 -2.29
C SER A 106 0.07 2.80 -3.23
N PHE A 107 -0.97 3.50 -2.79
CA PHE A 107 -1.81 4.34 -3.64
C PHE A 107 -1.06 5.48 -4.33
N MET A 108 0.04 5.95 -3.72
CA MET A 108 0.91 6.96 -4.32
C MET A 108 1.54 6.50 -5.64
N PHE A 109 1.68 5.19 -5.85
CA PHE A 109 2.30 4.59 -7.04
C PHE A 109 1.32 4.34 -8.20
N PHE A 110 0.03 4.65 -8.03
CA PHE A 110 -1.01 4.48 -9.07
C PHE A 110 -0.96 5.57 -10.15
N ARG A 111 0.14 6.29 -10.24
CA ARG A 111 0.39 7.32 -11.27
C ARG A 111 0.65 6.71 -12.66
N PRO A 112 0.35 7.43 -13.75
CA PRO A 112 -0.24 8.77 -13.76
C PRO A 112 -1.77 8.77 -13.57
N ASN A 113 -2.45 7.67 -13.84
CA ASN A 113 -3.91 7.59 -13.80
C ASN A 113 -4.37 6.70 -12.63
N ARG A 114 -4.62 7.31 -11.48
CA ARG A 114 -5.02 6.59 -10.25
C ARG A 114 -6.38 5.93 -10.36
N PHE A 115 -7.32 6.60 -11.01
CA PHE A 115 -8.67 6.04 -11.19
C PHE A 115 -8.65 4.78 -12.05
N GLU A 116 -7.93 4.80 -13.17
CA GLU A 116 -7.78 3.62 -14.03
C GLU A 116 -7.08 2.47 -13.30
N ALA A 117 -6.01 2.76 -12.56
CA ALA A 117 -5.32 1.75 -11.76
C ALA A 117 -6.21 1.13 -10.69
N LEU A 118 -7.03 1.94 -10.00
CA LEU A 118 -8.05 1.44 -9.07
C LEU A 118 -9.10 0.60 -9.78
N SER A 119 -9.60 1.04 -10.93
CA SER A 119 -10.58 0.29 -11.74
C SER A 119 -10.04 -1.08 -12.12
N ASN A 120 -8.76 -1.14 -12.54
CA ASN A 120 -8.10 -2.41 -12.86
C ASN A 120 -7.92 -3.30 -11.62
N LEU A 121 -7.74 -2.72 -10.45
CA LEU A 121 -7.57 -3.47 -9.20
C LEU A 121 -8.88 -4.02 -8.67
N VAL A 122 -9.95 -3.22 -8.67
CA VAL A 122 -11.26 -3.59 -8.11
C VAL A 122 -11.88 -4.81 -8.82
N GLN A 123 -11.58 -5.03 -10.10
CA GLN A 123 -12.07 -6.21 -10.82
C GLN A 123 -11.63 -7.55 -10.19
N PHE A 124 -10.53 -7.56 -9.42
CA PHE A 124 -10.05 -8.73 -8.70
C PHE A 124 -10.70 -8.90 -7.33
N LEU A 125 -11.59 -8.01 -6.91
CA LEU A 125 -12.32 -8.17 -5.67
C LEU A 125 -13.54 -9.08 -5.87
N LYS A 126 -13.75 -10.03 -4.96
CA LYS A 126 -14.97 -10.83 -4.93
C LYS A 126 -16.17 -9.98 -4.51
N PRO A 127 -17.40 -10.33 -4.91
CA PRO A 127 -18.58 -9.73 -4.30
C PRO A 127 -18.55 -9.87 -2.77
N GLY A 128 -18.80 -8.77 -2.05
CA GLY A 128 -18.69 -8.73 -0.59
C GLY A 128 -17.27 -8.72 -0.04
N GLY A 129 -16.25 -8.65 -0.91
CA GLY A 129 -14.85 -8.49 -0.52
C GLY A 129 -14.54 -7.06 -0.05
N GLN A 130 -13.37 -6.87 0.55
CA GLN A 130 -12.91 -5.59 1.10
C GLN A 130 -11.59 -5.16 0.47
N LEU A 131 -11.50 -3.88 0.09
CA LEU A 131 -10.27 -3.20 -0.34
C LEU A 131 -9.83 -2.24 0.76
N VAL A 132 -8.58 -2.36 1.24
CA VAL A 132 -7.99 -1.45 2.24
C VAL A 132 -6.63 -0.94 1.74
N LEU A 133 -6.52 0.36 1.60
CA LEU A 133 -5.31 1.04 1.14
C LEU A 133 -4.87 2.10 2.14
N THR A 134 -3.57 2.26 2.32
CA THR A 134 -3.00 3.39 3.03
C THR A 134 -2.13 4.24 2.11
N PHE A 135 -2.13 5.55 2.33
CA PHE A 135 -1.32 6.48 1.54
C PHE A 135 -1.15 7.83 2.26
N PRO A 136 -0.06 8.54 2.01
CA PRO A 136 0.08 9.94 2.41
C PRO A 136 -0.89 10.81 1.60
N SER A 137 -1.87 11.43 2.27
CA SER A 137 -2.83 12.34 1.64
C SER A 137 -2.22 13.72 1.35
N MET A 138 -2.96 14.55 0.65
CA MET A 138 -2.67 15.99 0.53
C MET A 138 -2.46 16.58 1.93
N GLY A 139 -1.45 17.45 2.11
CA GLY A 139 -1.07 18.01 3.41
C GLY A 139 0.00 17.22 4.16
N THR A 140 0.22 15.94 3.83
CA THR A 140 1.26 15.13 4.49
C THR A 140 2.66 15.72 4.22
N PHE A 141 3.38 16.03 5.31
CA PHE A 141 4.71 16.65 5.27
C PHE A 141 4.80 18.04 4.62
N ASP A 142 3.75 18.83 4.61
CA ASP A 142 3.79 20.16 4.01
C ASP A 142 4.92 21.04 4.56
N SER A 143 5.17 21.00 5.87
CA SER A 143 6.30 21.72 6.48
C SER A 143 7.65 21.28 5.92
N LEU A 144 7.83 19.98 5.65
CA LEU A 144 9.05 19.45 5.04
C LEU A 144 9.17 19.91 3.58
N TRP A 145 8.07 19.86 2.83
CA TRP A 145 8.07 20.27 1.42
C TRP A 145 8.38 21.74 1.25
N ILE A 146 7.90 22.60 2.15
CA ILE A 146 8.27 24.03 2.17
C ILE A 146 9.77 24.20 2.34
N LEU A 147 10.39 23.53 3.31
CA LEU A 147 11.82 23.60 3.54
C LEU A 147 12.65 23.09 2.33
N VAL A 148 12.19 22.00 1.72
CA VAL A 148 12.85 21.44 0.53
C VAL A 148 12.74 22.40 -0.66
N ASP A 149 11.59 23.02 -0.88
CA ASP A 149 11.39 24.01 -1.95
C ASP A 149 12.27 25.24 -1.75
N GLU A 150 12.37 25.76 -0.53
CA GLU A 150 13.25 26.88 -0.19
C GLU A 150 14.71 26.56 -0.45
N GLU A 151 15.16 25.35 -0.08
CA GLU A 151 16.54 24.91 -0.33
C GLU A 151 16.82 24.72 -1.83
N MET A 152 15.88 24.14 -2.57
CA MET A 152 15.98 24.02 -4.03
C MET A 152 16.05 25.40 -4.70
N LYS A 153 15.23 26.36 -4.23
CA LYS A 153 15.25 27.75 -4.70
C LYS A 153 16.63 28.39 -4.46
N ARG A 154 17.19 28.20 -3.27
CA ARG A 154 18.53 28.73 -2.92
C ARG A 154 19.63 28.16 -3.80
N ARG A 155 19.47 26.93 -4.28
CA ARG A 155 20.41 26.23 -5.19
C ARG A 155 20.11 26.44 -6.67
N ASN A 156 19.11 27.26 -7.04
CA ASN A 156 18.66 27.49 -8.41
C ASN A 156 18.25 26.19 -9.15
N LEU A 157 17.60 25.25 -8.44
CA LEU A 157 17.13 23.97 -8.96
C LEU A 157 15.67 24.08 -9.43
N GLU A 158 15.40 24.94 -10.42
CA GLU A 158 14.03 25.27 -10.85
C GLU A 158 13.29 24.07 -11.48
N LYS A 159 14.01 23.19 -12.18
CA LYS A 159 13.42 21.99 -12.78
C LYS A 159 12.95 21.02 -11.70
N GLU A 160 13.76 20.82 -10.68
CA GLU A 160 13.45 19.94 -9.55
C GLU A 160 12.33 20.51 -8.69
N ARG A 161 12.28 21.83 -8.50
CA ARG A 161 11.20 22.54 -7.82
C ARG A 161 9.87 22.32 -8.53
N LYS A 162 9.86 22.48 -9.85
CA LYS A 162 8.64 22.23 -10.65
C LYS A 162 8.17 20.79 -10.47
N ALA A 163 9.04 19.81 -10.58
CA ALA A 163 8.71 18.40 -10.40
C ALA A 163 8.21 18.10 -8.97
N LEU A 164 8.78 18.75 -7.94
CA LEU A 164 8.30 18.63 -6.57
C LEU A 164 6.88 19.18 -6.42
N ASN A 165 6.60 20.36 -6.96
CA ASN A 165 5.29 20.98 -6.88
C ASN A 165 4.23 20.14 -7.60
N GLU A 166 4.52 19.64 -8.81
CA GLU A 166 3.64 18.70 -9.53
C GLU A 166 3.36 17.45 -8.69
N TYR A 167 4.37 16.87 -8.05
CA TYR A 167 4.21 15.72 -7.15
C TYR A 167 3.31 16.04 -5.94
N ILE A 168 3.48 17.23 -5.34
CA ILE A 168 2.69 17.67 -4.19
C ILE A 168 1.22 17.86 -4.58
N GLU A 169 0.97 18.54 -5.70
CA GLU A 169 -0.37 18.83 -6.21
C GLU A 169 -1.14 17.59 -6.68
N GLU A 170 -0.44 16.58 -7.18
CA GLU A 170 -1.05 15.32 -7.63
C GLU A 170 -1.46 14.38 -6.48
N ARG A 171 -1.10 14.67 -5.24
CA ARG A 171 -1.50 13.82 -4.11
C ARG A 171 -3.02 13.87 -3.92
N PRO A 172 -3.69 12.72 -3.80
CA PRO A 172 -5.12 12.71 -3.61
C PRO A 172 -5.48 13.20 -2.20
N SER A 173 -6.54 13.97 -2.10
CA SER A 173 -7.21 14.20 -0.82
C SER A 173 -8.04 12.99 -0.43
N ALA A 174 -8.43 12.91 0.85
CA ALA A 174 -9.38 11.92 1.34
C ALA A 174 -10.68 11.92 0.53
N ASN A 175 -11.19 13.10 0.18
CA ASN A 175 -12.42 13.25 -0.61
C ASN A 175 -12.25 12.69 -2.03
N HIS A 176 -11.14 12.95 -2.71
CA HIS A 176 -10.88 12.39 -4.04
C HIS A 176 -10.81 10.85 -4.00
N ALA A 177 -10.11 10.29 -3.01
CA ALA A 177 -10.03 8.85 -2.86
C ALA A 177 -11.41 8.23 -2.62
N LYS A 178 -12.23 8.83 -1.76
CA LYS A 178 -13.59 8.38 -1.48
C LYS A 178 -14.45 8.39 -2.75
N GLN A 179 -14.47 9.51 -3.46
CA GLN A 179 -15.24 9.67 -4.69
C GLN A 179 -14.87 8.61 -5.72
N TRP A 180 -13.59 8.35 -5.96
CA TRP A 180 -13.16 7.34 -6.93
C TRP A 180 -13.60 5.92 -6.55
N LEU A 181 -13.54 5.57 -5.26
CA LEU A 181 -13.97 4.26 -4.80
C LEU A 181 -15.51 4.09 -4.93
N GLU A 182 -16.29 5.14 -4.64
CA GLU A 182 -17.75 5.14 -4.82
C GLU A 182 -18.14 5.07 -6.32
N GLU A 183 -17.44 5.82 -7.20
CA GLU A 183 -17.65 5.77 -8.66
C GLU A 183 -17.34 4.38 -9.25
N LEU A 184 -16.41 3.62 -8.63
CA LEU A 184 -16.11 2.24 -9.00
C LEU A 184 -17.12 1.21 -8.45
N GLY A 185 -18.17 1.67 -7.77
CA GLY A 185 -19.25 0.84 -7.26
C GLY A 185 -18.92 0.14 -5.93
N LEU A 186 -17.90 0.58 -5.22
CA LEU A 186 -17.64 0.09 -3.87
C LEU A 186 -18.65 0.71 -2.88
N GLU A 187 -19.20 -0.14 -2.03
CA GLU A 187 -20.15 0.27 -1.00
C GLU A 187 -19.43 0.45 0.35
N ARG A 188 -20.05 1.21 1.26
CA ARG A 188 -19.54 1.45 2.61
C ARG A 188 -18.12 2.01 2.62
N VAL A 189 -17.84 2.95 1.71
CA VAL A 189 -16.52 3.58 1.58
C VAL A 189 -16.24 4.46 2.80
N GLU A 190 -15.25 4.08 3.57
CA GLU A 190 -14.74 4.85 4.71
C GLU A 190 -13.34 5.36 4.39
N VAL A 191 -13.11 6.65 4.52
CA VAL A 191 -11.78 7.26 4.40
C VAL A 191 -11.50 8.02 5.68
N THR A 192 -10.43 7.64 6.37
CA THR A 192 -10.02 8.25 7.63
C THR A 192 -8.65 8.87 7.47
N GLU A 193 -8.51 10.15 7.78
CA GLU A 193 -7.21 10.79 7.92
C GLU A 193 -6.69 10.59 9.34
N TRP A 194 -5.45 10.12 9.44
CA TRP A 194 -4.83 9.82 10.71
C TRP A 194 -3.59 10.70 10.88
N PRO A 195 -3.53 11.54 11.92
CA PRO A 195 -2.32 12.30 12.21
C PRO A 195 -1.24 11.33 12.70
N LEU A 196 -0.22 11.11 11.87
CA LEU A 196 0.94 10.30 12.22
C LEU A 196 2.12 11.22 12.52
N GLU A 197 2.62 11.16 13.72
CA GLU A 197 3.85 11.82 14.12
C GLU A 197 5.02 10.82 14.07
N ILE A 198 6.01 11.10 13.25
CA ILE A 198 7.22 10.27 13.16
C ILE A 198 8.33 10.97 13.92
N PHE A 199 8.78 10.35 14.99
CA PHE A 199 9.91 10.82 15.78
C PHE A 199 11.16 10.03 15.41
N THR A 200 12.17 10.74 14.89
CA THR A 200 13.51 10.17 14.79
C THR A 200 14.27 10.43 16.09
N ARG A 201 14.71 9.38 16.77
CA ARG A 201 15.65 9.53 17.88
C ARG A 201 17.04 9.69 17.31
N SER A 202 17.71 10.79 17.69
CA SER A 202 19.14 11.04 17.42
C SER A 202 20.00 10.13 18.30
#